data_2d41a81453a01860afc5f3e13bfbac37
#
_entry.id   2d41a81453a01860afc5f3e13bfbac37
#
_cell.length_a   1.000
_cell.length_b   1.000
_cell.length_c   1.000
_cell.angle_alpha   90.00
_cell.angle_beta   90.00
_cell.angle_gamma   90.00
#
_symmetry.space_group_name_H-M   'P 1'
#
loop_
_entity.id
_entity.type
_entity.pdbx_description
1 polymer ?
#
loop_
_entity_poly.entity_id
_entity_poly.type
_entity_poly.pdbx_seq_one_letter_code
_entity_poly.pdbx_strand_id
1 'polypeptide(L)'
;MDEILKVIGLMSGTSLDGIDAALLESDGEDVVRPGPSLTVPYDKDTRALLRSSLDAARDVAQGAPVPHSIREAERVLTLAHAKAVTALLDKAGLAADQVSLIGFHGQTILHRPERHWTWQIGDGALLARLTGIDVINDFRSADVKAGGQGAPLMPLYHAALARKSGRAEPLVVVNIGGVAQVTYIKGDLVLAFDTGPGNAPIDDWMHRHSGKPVDEDGAFAATGKVNDSALAKMLDHAYFDRAPPKSLDRMDFGMEAVEGLSPEDGAATLTAFTAASLAQARAYFPEPAANWIVSGGGRHNRT
;
A
#
# COMPACT_ATOMS: atom_id res chain seq x y z
N MET A 1 -7.57 -25.27 20.59
CA MET A 1 -7.30 -25.12 19.15
C MET A 1 -8.23 -24.02 18.72
N ASP A 2 -7.68 -22.89 18.38
CA ASP A 2 -8.46 -21.76 17.93
C ASP A 2 -9.09 -22.11 16.59
N GLU A 3 -10.30 -21.62 16.37
CA GLU A 3 -11.09 -21.92 15.16
C GLU A 3 -10.38 -21.33 13.95
N ILE A 4 -10.12 -22.15 12.92
CA ILE A 4 -9.56 -21.67 11.67
C ILE A 4 -10.69 -21.06 10.85
N LEU A 5 -10.65 -19.76 10.64
CA LEU A 5 -11.60 -19.00 9.86
C LEU A 5 -11.18 -18.92 8.39
N LYS A 6 -12.13 -18.99 7.47
CA LYS A 6 -11.94 -18.57 6.09
C LYS A 6 -12.30 -17.11 5.97
N VAL A 7 -11.35 -16.30 5.55
CA VAL A 7 -11.51 -14.86 5.48
C VAL A 7 -11.13 -14.33 4.10
N ILE A 8 -11.76 -13.26 3.67
CA ILE A 8 -11.41 -12.53 2.46
C ILE A 8 -10.76 -11.21 2.85
N GLY A 9 -9.55 -10.96 2.37
CA GLY A 9 -8.89 -9.66 2.45
C GLY A 9 -9.13 -8.86 1.18
N LEU A 10 -9.52 -7.59 1.34
CA LEU A 10 -9.75 -6.65 0.24
C LEU A 10 -8.85 -5.43 0.39
N MET A 11 -8.15 -5.08 -0.67
CA MET A 11 -7.25 -3.93 -0.72
C MET A 11 -7.47 -3.12 -2.00
N SER A 12 -7.56 -1.80 -1.85
CA SER A 12 -7.40 -0.84 -2.94
C SER A 12 -6.24 0.08 -2.59
N GLY A 13 -5.18 -0.03 -3.37
CA GLY A 13 -3.93 0.70 -3.13
C GLY A 13 -3.96 2.14 -3.63
N THR A 14 -2.98 2.93 -3.20
CA THR A 14 -2.83 4.33 -3.63
C THR A 14 -2.41 4.49 -5.10
N SER A 15 -2.02 3.41 -5.77
CA SER A 15 -1.81 3.35 -7.23
C SER A 15 -3.09 3.52 -8.03
N LEU A 16 -4.27 3.25 -7.42
CA LEU A 16 -5.58 3.33 -8.07
C LEU A 16 -5.69 2.46 -9.34
N ASP A 17 -5.01 1.34 -9.37
CA ASP A 17 -4.98 0.40 -10.49
C ASP A 17 -6.11 -0.63 -10.43
N GLY A 18 -6.54 -1.01 -9.21
CA GLY A 18 -7.59 -1.99 -9.04
C GLY A 18 -7.83 -2.39 -7.60
N ILE A 19 -8.57 -3.47 -7.46
CA ILE A 19 -8.91 -4.11 -6.18
C ILE A 19 -8.22 -5.45 -6.13
N ASP A 20 -7.38 -5.65 -5.12
CA ASP A 20 -6.87 -6.96 -4.76
C ASP A 20 -7.83 -7.65 -3.79
N ALA A 21 -8.19 -8.88 -4.11
CA ALA A 21 -9.01 -9.74 -3.27
C ALA A 21 -8.30 -11.09 -3.08
N ALA A 22 -8.18 -11.53 -1.84
CA ALA A 22 -7.49 -12.78 -1.51
C ALA A 22 -8.24 -13.55 -0.42
N LEU A 23 -8.34 -14.88 -0.60
CA LEU A 23 -8.84 -15.79 0.41
C LEU A 23 -7.67 -16.23 1.31
N LEU A 24 -7.94 -16.32 2.60
CA LEU A 24 -6.99 -16.78 3.60
C LEU A 24 -7.71 -17.69 4.60
N GLU A 25 -7.08 -18.80 5.01
CA GLU A 25 -7.46 -19.52 6.21
C GLU A 25 -6.48 -19.15 7.34
N SER A 26 -7.02 -18.71 8.47
CA SER A 26 -6.22 -18.26 9.62
C SER A 26 -6.97 -18.43 10.93
N ASP A 27 -6.22 -18.66 12.01
CA ASP A 27 -6.69 -18.57 13.40
C ASP A 27 -6.44 -17.18 14.01
N GLY A 28 -5.88 -16.25 13.21
CA GLY A 28 -5.50 -14.91 13.66
C GLY A 28 -4.12 -14.82 14.31
N GLU A 29 -3.43 -15.93 14.51
CA GLU A 29 -2.12 -16.01 15.19
C GLU A 29 -1.05 -16.69 14.31
N ASP A 30 -1.03 -18.01 14.30
CA ASP A 30 0.06 -18.79 13.69
C ASP A 30 -0.35 -19.49 12.38
N VAL A 31 -1.63 -19.77 12.21
CA VAL A 31 -2.10 -20.44 10.98
C VAL A 31 -2.34 -19.38 9.90
N VAL A 32 -1.53 -19.49 8.85
CA VAL A 32 -1.66 -18.67 7.64
C VAL A 32 -1.63 -19.60 6.43
N ARG A 33 -2.78 -19.79 5.77
CA ARG A 33 -2.90 -20.62 4.56
C ARG A 33 -3.48 -19.79 3.43
N PRO A 34 -2.65 -19.19 2.56
CA PRO A 34 -3.14 -18.45 1.40
C PRO A 34 -3.98 -19.32 0.49
N GLY A 35 -5.13 -18.79 0.09
CA GLY A 35 -6.02 -19.37 -0.89
C GLY A 35 -5.97 -18.66 -2.25
N PRO A 36 -6.98 -18.85 -3.12
CA PRO A 36 -7.12 -18.10 -4.35
C PRO A 36 -7.11 -16.58 -4.13
N SER A 37 -6.54 -15.86 -5.08
CA SER A 37 -6.55 -14.40 -5.12
C SER A 37 -6.83 -13.91 -6.54
N LEU A 38 -7.26 -12.67 -6.67
CA LEU A 38 -7.43 -11.99 -7.97
C LEU A 38 -7.24 -10.49 -7.80
N THR A 39 -6.92 -9.81 -8.89
CA THR A 39 -6.94 -8.37 -9.01
C THR A 39 -8.01 -7.98 -10.03
N VAL A 40 -8.90 -7.07 -9.65
CA VAL A 40 -9.93 -6.50 -10.54
C VAL A 40 -9.53 -5.07 -10.87
N PRO A 41 -9.11 -4.78 -12.11
CA PRO A 41 -8.70 -3.43 -12.47
C PRO A 41 -9.89 -2.47 -12.43
N TYR A 42 -9.63 -1.21 -12.03
CA TYR A 42 -10.61 -0.15 -12.18
C TYR A 42 -10.76 0.26 -13.64
N ASP A 43 -12.00 0.53 -14.06
CA ASP A 43 -12.25 1.24 -15.31
C ASP A 43 -11.77 2.70 -15.21
N LYS A 44 -11.71 3.38 -16.37
CA LYS A 44 -11.19 4.75 -16.46
C LYS A 44 -12.01 5.73 -15.62
N ASP A 45 -13.34 5.58 -15.61
CA ASP A 45 -14.24 6.49 -14.91
C ASP A 45 -14.15 6.33 -13.39
N THR A 46 -14.14 5.09 -12.91
CA THR A 46 -13.90 4.77 -11.50
C THR A 46 -12.55 5.28 -11.03
N ARG A 47 -11.49 5.06 -11.82
CA ARG A 47 -10.14 5.56 -11.50
C ARG A 47 -10.09 7.08 -11.43
N ALA A 48 -10.73 7.79 -12.38
CA ALA A 48 -10.81 9.24 -12.38
C ALA A 48 -11.58 9.78 -11.17
N LEU A 49 -12.70 9.13 -10.81
CA LEU A 49 -13.48 9.49 -9.63
C LEU A 49 -12.69 9.32 -8.33
N LEU A 50 -11.98 8.20 -8.17
CA LEU A 50 -11.11 7.96 -7.01
C LEU A 50 -9.96 8.97 -6.95
N ARG A 51 -9.34 9.30 -8.08
CA ARG A 51 -8.29 10.33 -8.14
C ARG A 51 -8.81 11.69 -7.71
N SER A 52 -9.99 12.09 -8.20
CA SER A 52 -10.60 13.35 -7.78
C SER A 52 -10.96 13.40 -6.30
N SER A 53 -11.27 12.25 -5.69
CA SER A 53 -11.54 12.17 -4.25
C SER A 53 -10.29 12.38 -3.40
N LEU A 54 -9.10 11.97 -3.87
CA LEU A 54 -7.81 12.28 -3.23
C LEU A 54 -7.56 13.79 -3.19
N ASP A 55 -7.80 14.47 -4.32
CA ASP A 55 -7.61 15.92 -4.41
C ASP A 55 -8.62 16.66 -3.52
N ALA A 56 -9.89 16.26 -3.59
CA ALA A 56 -10.95 16.87 -2.77
C ALA A 56 -10.71 16.67 -1.26
N ALA A 57 -10.14 15.54 -0.84
CA ALA A 57 -9.91 15.25 0.58
C ALA A 57 -8.89 16.20 1.24
N ARG A 58 -7.97 16.80 0.45
CA ARG A 58 -6.93 17.72 0.98
C ARG A 58 -7.52 18.99 1.55
N ASP A 59 -8.63 19.46 0.96
CA ASP A 59 -9.29 20.72 1.32
C ASP A 59 -10.37 20.53 2.37
N VAL A 60 -10.68 19.28 2.75
CA VAL A 60 -11.66 19.00 3.81
C VAL A 60 -11.02 19.20 5.17
N ALA A 61 -11.65 20.00 6.01
CA ALA A 61 -11.25 20.13 7.40
C ALA A 61 -11.71 18.90 8.20
N GLN A 62 -10.90 18.47 9.18
CA GLN A 62 -11.26 17.37 10.06
C GLN A 62 -12.59 17.65 10.77
N GLY A 63 -13.54 16.72 10.69
CA GLY A 63 -14.89 16.89 11.26
C GLY A 63 -15.88 17.68 10.41
N ALA A 64 -15.45 18.21 9.24
CA ALA A 64 -16.35 18.87 8.31
C ALA A 64 -17.29 17.84 7.61
N PRO A 65 -18.44 18.29 7.08
CA PRO A 65 -19.31 17.42 6.30
C PRO A 65 -18.57 16.83 5.07
N VAL A 66 -18.73 15.53 4.87
CA VAL A 66 -18.10 14.84 3.72
C VAL A 66 -18.68 15.38 2.42
N PRO A 67 -17.86 15.85 1.45
CA PRO A 67 -18.32 16.29 0.13
C PRO A 67 -19.12 15.21 -0.62
N HIS A 68 -20.06 15.64 -1.45
CA HIS A 68 -20.88 14.71 -2.25
C HIS A 68 -20.02 13.83 -3.17
N SER A 69 -18.99 14.41 -3.80
CA SER A 69 -18.07 13.68 -4.67
C SER A 69 -17.33 12.54 -3.95
N ILE A 70 -16.94 12.75 -2.69
CA ILE A 70 -16.29 11.70 -1.89
C ILE A 70 -17.30 10.61 -1.51
N ARG A 71 -18.53 10.95 -1.15
CA ARG A 71 -19.57 9.94 -0.88
C ARG A 71 -19.91 9.12 -2.11
N GLU A 72 -19.92 9.74 -3.28
CA GLU A 72 -20.12 9.03 -4.55
C GLU A 72 -18.96 8.09 -4.85
N ALA A 73 -17.72 8.53 -4.69
CA ALA A 73 -16.53 7.71 -4.83
C ALA A 73 -16.56 6.51 -3.86
N GLU A 74 -16.93 6.72 -2.60
CA GLU A 74 -17.08 5.66 -1.61
C GLU A 74 -18.12 4.62 -2.02
N ARG A 75 -19.28 5.05 -2.52
CA ARG A 75 -20.32 4.16 -3.00
C ARG A 75 -19.88 3.35 -4.21
N VAL A 76 -19.27 3.99 -5.22
CA VAL A 76 -18.76 3.32 -6.43
C VAL A 76 -17.67 2.32 -6.07
N LEU A 77 -16.74 2.72 -5.22
CA LEU A 77 -15.67 1.87 -4.68
C LEU A 77 -16.25 0.61 -4.00
N THR A 78 -17.24 0.80 -3.11
CA THR A 78 -17.85 -0.31 -2.35
C THR A 78 -18.56 -1.30 -3.27
N LEU A 79 -19.28 -0.81 -4.29
CA LEU A 79 -19.92 -1.66 -5.29
C LEU A 79 -18.89 -2.45 -6.12
N ALA A 80 -17.77 -1.85 -6.45
CA ALA A 80 -16.67 -2.53 -7.16
C ALA A 80 -16.06 -3.65 -6.28
N HIS A 81 -15.87 -3.39 -4.98
CA HIS A 81 -15.38 -4.41 -4.03
C HIS A 81 -16.36 -5.57 -3.88
N ALA A 82 -17.68 -5.32 -3.83
CA ALA A 82 -18.66 -6.40 -3.79
C ALA A 82 -18.58 -7.31 -5.02
N LYS A 83 -18.35 -6.74 -6.22
CA LYS A 83 -18.11 -7.52 -7.45
C LYS A 83 -16.84 -8.34 -7.35
N ALA A 84 -15.75 -7.78 -6.78
CA ALA A 84 -14.50 -8.49 -6.58
C ALA A 84 -14.66 -9.68 -5.62
N VAL A 85 -15.47 -9.53 -4.55
CA VAL A 85 -15.81 -10.63 -3.64
C VAL A 85 -16.54 -11.73 -4.40
N THR A 86 -17.58 -11.41 -5.18
CA THR A 86 -18.31 -12.40 -5.97
C THR A 86 -17.36 -13.16 -6.91
N ALA A 87 -16.53 -12.43 -7.65
CA ALA A 87 -15.55 -13.05 -8.56
C ALA A 87 -14.53 -13.96 -7.85
N LEU A 88 -14.12 -13.60 -6.62
CA LEU A 88 -13.24 -14.43 -5.81
C LEU A 88 -13.94 -15.69 -5.30
N LEU A 89 -15.17 -15.58 -4.86
CA LEU A 89 -16.00 -16.73 -4.43
C LEU A 89 -16.20 -17.71 -5.58
N ASP A 90 -16.55 -17.21 -6.77
CA ASP A 90 -16.68 -18.04 -7.99
C ASP A 90 -15.36 -18.74 -8.31
N LYS A 91 -14.24 -18.03 -8.28
CA LYS A 91 -12.89 -18.60 -8.50
C LYS A 91 -12.52 -19.66 -7.48
N ALA A 92 -12.94 -19.48 -6.23
CA ALA A 92 -12.67 -20.42 -5.13
C ALA A 92 -13.65 -21.59 -5.07
N GLY A 93 -14.77 -21.55 -5.80
CA GLY A 93 -15.86 -22.53 -5.71
C GLY A 93 -16.55 -22.51 -4.36
N LEU A 94 -16.68 -21.33 -3.72
CA LEU A 94 -17.26 -21.15 -2.40
C LEU A 94 -18.57 -20.38 -2.47
N ALA A 95 -19.51 -20.72 -1.59
CA ALA A 95 -20.67 -19.90 -1.28
C ALA A 95 -20.33 -18.86 -0.19
N ALA A 96 -21.08 -17.78 -0.10
CA ALA A 96 -20.85 -16.70 0.85
C ALA A 96 -20.87 -17.17 2.32
N ASP A 97 -21.75 -18.09 2.66
CA ASP A 97 -21.91 -18.68 4.00
C ASP A 97 -20.73 -19.57 4.44
N GLN A 98 -19.82 -19.89 3.53
CA GLN A 98 -18.58 -20.62 3.82
C GLN A 98 -17.41 -19.69 4.16
N VAL A 99 -17.62 -18.38 4.12
CA VAL A 99 -16.63 -17.34 4.48
C VAL A 99 -17.05 -16.67 5.76
N SER A 100 -16.18 -16.68 6.75
CA SER A 100 -16.48 -16.18 8.10
C SER A 100 -16.57 -14.67 8.15
N LEU A 101 -15.65 -13.96 7.44
CA LEU A 101 -15.62 -12.50 7.42
C LEU A 101 -14.81 -11.94 6.23
N ILE A 102 -15.06 -10.67 5.95
CA ILE A 102 -14.28 -9.85 5.02
C ILE A 102 -13.51 -8.80 5.80
N GLY A 103 -12.19 -8.73 5.59
CA GLY A 103 -11.37 -7.59 5.98
C GLY A 103 -11.37 -6.55 4.86
N PHE A 104 -12.01 -5.41 5.06
CA PHE A 104 -12.18 -4.37 4.06
C PHE A 104 -11.35 -3.13 4.40
N HIS A 105 -10.21 -2.96 3.73
CA HIS A 105 -9.35 -1.79 3.93
C HIS A 105 -9.98 -0.51 3.38
N GLY A 106 -10.77 -0.59 2.30
CA GLY A 106 -11.20 0.58 1.55
C GLY A 106 -10.06 1.25 0.78
N GLN A 107 -10.25 2.52 0.43
CA GLN A 107 -9.26 3.36 -0.27
C GLN A 107 -8.81 4.49 0.63
N THR A 108 -7.52 4.57 0.91
CA THR A 108 -6.95 5.74 1.61
C THR A 108 -6.99 6.96 0.70
N ILE A 109 -7.66 8.02 1.15
CA ILE A 109 -7.72 9.32 0.46
C ILE A 109 -6.99 10.42 1.21
N LEU A 110 -6.66 10.20 2.49
CA LEU A 110 -5.85 11.10 3.31
C LEU A 110 -5.17 10.30 4.43
N HIS A 111 -3.90 10.63 4.72
CA HIS A 111 -3.17 10.04 5.83
C HIS A 111 -2.27 11.08 6.49
N ARG A 112 -2.66 11.56 7.69
CA ARG A 112 -1.97 12.60 8.47
C ARG A 112 -1.91 12.20 9.94
N PRO A 113 -1.11 11.21 10.31
CA PRO A 113 -1.02 10.70 11.68
C PRO A 113 -0.53 11.77 12.67
N GLU A 114 0.29 12.73 12.23
CA GLU A 114 0.74 13.88 13.03
C GLU A 114 -0.42 14.82 13.46
N ARG A 115 -1.57 14.69 12.79
CA ARG A 115 -2.82 15.39 13.12
C ARG A 115 -3.86 14.46 13.73
N HIS A 116 -3.49 13.27 14.12
CA HIS A 116 -4.40 12.21 14.59
C HIS A 116 -5.53 11.91 13.60
N TRP A 117 -5.24 11.99 12.28
CA TRP A 117 -6.24 11.86 11.25
C TRP A 117 -5.76 10.97 10.09
N THR A 118 -6.58 9.99 9.79
CA THR A 118 -6.47 9.17 8.58
C THR A 118 -7.88 8.98 8.01
N TRP A 119 -7.99 8.81 6.69
CA TRP A 119 -9.29 8.70 6.06
C TRP A 119 -9.24 7.66 4.94
N GLN A 120 -9.86 6.55 5.20
CA GLN A 120 -10.14 5.49 4.25
C GLN A 120 -11.64 5.56 3.92
N ILE A 121 -11.98 5.68 2.63
CA ILE A 121 -13.36 5.56 2.16
C ILE A 121 -13.69 4.12 1.85
N GLY A 122 -14.94 3.73 2.13
CA GLY A 122 -15.50 2.40 1.93
C GLY A 122 -16.59 2.13 2.96
N ASP A 123 -17.80 1.85 2.48
CA ASP A 123 -18.96 1.54 3.33
C ASP A 123 -19.01 0.03 3.62
N GLY A 124 -18.43 -0.36 4.77
CA GLY A 124 -18.41 -1.76 5.23
C GLY A 124 -19.81 -2.33 5.45
N ALA A 125 -20.76 -1.50 5.93
CA ALA A 125 -22.14 -1.94 6.13
C ALA A 125 -22.87 -2.21 4.80
N LEU A 126 -22.61 -1.39 3.78
CA LEU A 126 -23.12 -1.65 2.43
C LEU A 126 -22.50 -2.92 1.86
N LEU A 127 -21.17 -3.10 2.03
CA LEU A 127 -20.47 -4.30 1.54
C LEU A 127 -21.04 -5.58 2.18
N ALA A 128 -21.26 -5.57 3.50
CA ALA A 128 -21.88 -6.70 4.21
C ALA A 128 -23.27 -7.04 3.68
N ARG A 129 -24.11 -6.02 3.45
CA ARG A 129 -25.44 -6.23 2.86
C ARG A 129 -25.39 -6.81 1.44
N LEU A 130 -24.42 -6.40 0.64
CA LEU A 130 -24.29 -6.84 -0.76
C LEU A 130 -23.73 -8.26 -0.88
N THR A 131 -22.85 -8.65 0.03
CA THR A 131 -22.16 -9.95 -0.01
C THR A 131 -22.80 -11.01 0.86
N GLY A 132 -23.57 -10.60 1.88
CA GLY A 132 -24.11 -11.51 2.92
C GLY A 132 -23.03 -12.02 3.89
N ILE A 133 -21.85 -11.42 3.90
CA ILE A 133 -20.71 -11.80 4.75
C ILE A 133 -20.40 -10.66 5.72
N ASP A 134 -20.07 -10.96 6.96
CA ASP A 134 -19.67 -9.97 7.94
C ASP A 134 -18.40 -9.22 7.50
N VAL A 135 -18.35 -7.91 7.75
CA VAL A 135 -17.26 -7.04 7.31
C VAL A 135 -16.59 -6.35 8.50
N ILE A 136 -15.27 -6.46 8.56
CA ILE A 136 -14.43 -5.65 9.45
C ILE A 136 -13.72 -4.61 8.58
N ASN A 137 -13.81 -3.34 8.98
CA ASN A 137 -13.19 -2.21 8.27
C ASN A 137 -12.62 -1.19 9.25
N ASP A 138 -12.09 -0.07 8.75
CA ASP A 138 -11.50 1.01 9.53
C ASP A 138 -10.33 0.56 10.43
N PHE A 139 -9.34 -0.10 9.83
CA PHE A 139 -8.19 -0.67 10.55
C PHE A 139 -7.21 0.36 11.12
N ARG A 140 -7.27 1.62 10.71
CA ARG A 140 -6.24 2.63 10.97
C ARG A 140 -6.66 3.70 11.97
N SER A 141 -7.95 4.07 11.99
CA SER A 141 -8.42 5.25 12.73
C SER A 141 -8.19 5.16 14.24
N ALA A 142 -8.37 3.97 14.82
CA ALA A 142 -8.18 3.80 16.26
C ALA A 142 -6.72 4.02 16.69
N ASP A 143 -5.77 3.44 15.94
CA ASP A 143 -4.33 3.59 16.18
C ASP A 143 -3.88 5.05 16.00
N VAL A 144 -4.27 5.68 14.89
CA VAL A 144 -3.93 7.09 14.60
C VAL A 144 -4.50 8.04 15.65
N LYS A 145 -5.75 7.83 16.10
CA LYS A 145 -6.34 8.62 17.20
C LYS A 145 -5.61 8.45 18.52
N ALA A 146 -5.05 7.25 18.77
CA ALA A 146 -4.25 6.97 19.96
C ALA A 146 -2.80 7.51 19.86
N GLY A 147 -2.41 8.12 18.74
CA GLY A 147 -1.07 8.66 18.51
C GLY A 147 -0.13 7.73 17.76
N GLY A 148 -0.62 6.57 17.29
CA GLY A 148 0.11 5.68 16.41
C GLY A 148 0.16 6.19 14.96
N GLN A 149 0.92 5.48 14.13
CA GLN A 149 1.08 5.82 12.72
C GLN A 149 -0.04 5.26 11.83
N GLY A 150 -0.78 4.23 12.29
CA GLY A 150 -1.80 3.54 11.50
C GLY A 150 -1.27 2.80 10.26
N ALA A 151 0.04 2.80 10.07
CA ALA A 151 0.74 2.17 8.94
C ALA A 151 2.16 1.78 9.35
N PRO A 152 2.74 0.73 8.74
CA PRO A 152 2.11 -0.24 7.84
C PRO A 152 1.22 -1.27 8.58
N LEU A 153 0.25 -1.91 7.88
CA LEU A 153 -0.62 -2.96 8.48
C LEU A 153 -0.09 -4.39 8.29
N MET A 154 0.80 -4.60 7.31
CA MET A 154 1.29 -5.93 6.93
C MET A 154 2.30 -6.60 7.88
N PRO A 155 2.94 -5.92 8.85
CA PRO A 155 4.05 -6.49 9.61
C PRO A 155 3.71 -7.78 10.36
N LEU A 156 2.52 -7.88 10.95
CA LEU A 156 2.11 -9.11 11.66
C LEU A 156 1.91 -10.29 10.70
N TYR A 157 1.34 -10.03 9.54
CA TYR A 157 1.22 -11.04 8.47
C TYR A 157 2.60 -11.47 7.94
N HIS A 158 3.52 -10.50 7.73
CA HIS A 158 4.90 -10.81 7.35
C HIS A 158 5.60 -11.67 8.40
N ALA A 159 5.41 -11.37 9.69
CA ALA A 159 5.99 -12.17 10.78
C ALA A 159 5.44 -13.61 10.79
N ALA A 160 4.14 -13.79 10.62
CA ALA A 160 3.51 -15.10 10.54
C ALA A 160 4.04 -15.92 9.34
N LEU A 161 4.19 -15.30 8.17
CA LEU A 161 4.79 -15.93 7.00
C LEU A 161 6.27 -16.25 7.19
N ALA A 162 7.02 -15.35 7.84
CA ALA A 162 8.45 -15.55 8.13
C ALA A 162 8.68 -16.77 9.03
N ARG A 163 7.94 -16.89 10.13
CA ARG A 163 8.00 -18.06 11.03
C ARG A 163 7.77 -19.36 10.26
N LYS A 164 6.81 -19.37 9.34
CA LYS A 164 6.49 -20.55 8.53
C LYS A 164 7.51 -20.83 7.41
N SER A 165 8.27 -19.84 6.98
CA SER A 165 9.19 -19.96 5.83
C SER A 165 10.43 -20.81 6.10
N GLY A 166 10.82 -20.98 7.38
CA GLY A 166 12.06 -21.62 7.79
C GLY A 166 13.33 -20.88 7.35
N ARG A 167 13.23 -19.62 6.88
CA ARG A 167 14.38 -18.82 6.46
C ARG A 167 15.16 -18.34 7.67
N ALA A 168 16.48 -18.20 7.49
CA ALA A 168 17.33 -17.63 8.53
C ALA A 168 16.95 -16.16 8.83
N GLU A 169 16.92 -15.83 10.11
CA GLU A 169 16.70 -14.47 10.61
C GLU A 169 18.05 -13.79 10.94
N PRO A 170 18.10 -12.45 10.96
CA PRO A 170 17.01 -11.51 10.73
C PRO A 170 16.53 -11.50 9.29
N LEU A 171 15.21 -11.40 9.09
CA LEU A 171 14.57 -11.36 7.80
C LEU A 171 13.97 -9.96 7.56
N VAL A 172 14.17 -9.40 6.38
CA VAL A 172 13.50 -8.17 5.96
C VAL A 172 12.53 -8.46 4.82
N VAL A 173 11.29 -8.07 5.00
CA VAL A 173 10.32 -8.01 3.89
C VAL A 173 10.23 -6.56 3.44
N VAL A 174 10.49 -6.34 2.16
CA VAL A 174 10.33 -5.05 1.48
C VAL A 174 9.05 -5.11 0.67
N ASN A 175 8.20 -4.11 0.79
CA ASN A 175 7.07 -3.91 -0.10
C ASN A 175 7.23 -2.59 -0.84
N ILE A 176 7.30 -2.63 -2.18
CA ILE A 176 7.41 -1.46 -3.05
C ILE A 176 6.08 -1.29 -3.76
N GLY A 177 5.16 -0.57 -3.11
CA GLY A 177 3.91 -0.09 -3.67
C GLY A 177 4.04 1.36 -4.16
N GLY A 178 3.02 2.19 -4.01
CA GLY A 178 3.13 3.64 -4.21
C GLY A 178 4.10 4.29 -3.23
N VAL A 179 4.08 3.83 -1.98
CA VAL A 179 5.08 4.07 -0.94
C VAL A 179 5.89 2.79 -0.75
N ALA A 180 7.17 2.90 -0.40
CA ALA A 180 8.02 1.76 -0.07
C ALA A 180 8.12 1.59 1.45
N GLN A 181 8.09 0.34 1.91
CA GLN A 181 8.11 0.01 3.32
C GLN A 181 8.96 -1.24 3.60
N VAL A 182 9.46 -1.34 4.81
CA VAL A 182 10.18 -2.52 5.31
C VAL A 182 9.50 -3.11 6.55
N THR A 183 9.64 -4.41 6.69
CA THR A 183 9.35 -5.15 7.93
C THR A 183 10.58 -5.96 8.27
N TYR A 184 11.29 -5.59 9.31
CA TYR A 184 12.42 -6.33 9.89
C TYR A 184 11.87 -7.30 10.95
N ILE A 185 12.28 -8.56 10.89
CA ILE A 185 11.77 -9.63 11.75
C ILE A 185 12.96 -10.40 12.33
N LYS A 186 12.99 -10.52 13.66
CA LYS A 186 13.93 -11.37 14.41
C LYS A 186 13.25 -11.91 15.66
N GLY A 187 12.88 -13.18 15.68
CA GLY A 187 12.07 -13.76 16.74
C GLY A 187 10.77 -12.97 16.92
N ASP A 188 10.53 -12.49 18.14
CA ASP A 188 9.35 -11.68 18.48
C ASP A 188 9.54 -10.18 18.13
N LEU A 189 10.74 -9.76 17.76
CA LEU A 189 10.98 -8.38 17.34
C LEU A 189 10.49 -8.17 15.92
N VAL A 190 9.48 -7.32 15.78
CA VAL A 190 8.96 -6.84 14.50
C VAL A 190 9.11 -5.32 14.46
N LEU A 191 9.97 -4.81 13.58
CA LEU A 191 10.14 -3.39 13.33
C LEU A 191 9.71 -3.07 11.92
N ALA A 192 8.75 -2.15 11.75
CA ALA A 192 8.24 -1.82 10.44
C ALA A 192 7.99 -0.32 10.29
N PHE A 193 8.26 0.22 9.11
CA PHE A 193 8.07 1.63 8.80
C PHE A 193 8.16 1.87 7.29
N ASP A 194 7.61 3.01 6.85
CA ASP A 194 7.76 3.46 5.48
C ASP A 194 9.17 4.04 5.29
N THR A 195 9.83 3.64 4.22
CA THR A 195 11.23 4.02 3.97
C THR A 195 11.37 5.26 3.12
N GLY A 196 10.40 5.50 2.25
CA GLY A 196 10.41 6.58 1.29
C GLY A 196 9.33 6.34 0.22
N PRO A 197 9.33 7.12 -0.86
CA PRO A 197 8.44 6.87 -1.98
C PRO A 197 8.78 5.52 -2.64
N GLY A 198 7.74 4.87 -3.14
CA GLY A 198 7.88 3.69 -3.99
C GLY A 198 7.69 4.06 -5.46
N ASN A 199 6.74 3.41 -6.12
CA ASN A 199 6.46 3.62 -7.54
C ASN A 199 5.68 4.92 -7.82
N ALA A 200 4.99 5.51 -6.83
CA ALA A 200 4.06 6.61 -7.11
C ALA A 200 4.67 7.79 -7.85
N PRO A 201 5.84 8.34 -7.47
CA PRO A 201 6.47 9.41 -8.24
C PRO A 201 6.91 8.97 -9.65
N ILE A 202 7.34 7.72 -9.80
CA ILE A 202 7.73 7.15 -11.10
C ILE A 202 6.50 7.07 -12.02
N ASP A 203 5.38 6.54 -11.51
CA ASP A 203 4.13 6.40 -12.25
C ASP A 203 3.56 7.76 -12.68
N ASP A 204 3.60 8.75 -11.76
CA ASP A 204 3.17 10.11 -12.04
C ASP A 204 4.07 10.79 -13.09
N TRP A 205 5.40 10.54 -13.05
CA TRP A 205 6.37 11.00 -14.04
C TRP A 205 6.11 10.38 -15.42
N MET A 206 5.89 9.06 -15.46
CA MET A 206 5.57 8.33 -16.67
C MET A 206 4.26 8.84 -17.29
N HIS A 207 3.24 9.04 -16.47
CA HIS A 207 1.98 9.57 -16.95
C HIS A 207 2.13 10.96 -17.57
N ARG A 208 2.91 11.85 -16.93
CA ARG A 208 3.16 13.22 -17.40
C ARG A 208 3.91 13.26 -18.72
N HIS A 209 4.94 12.43 -18.90
CA HIS A 209 5.88 12.55 -20.01
C HIS A 209 5.63 11.57 -21.16
N SER A 210 5.00 10.42 -20.90
CA SER A 210 4.75 9.39 -21.91
C SER A 210 3.27 9.03 -22.09
N GLY A 211 2.40 9.51 -21.20
CA GLY A 211 0.99 9.10 -21.15
C GLY A 211 0.77 7.66 -20.66
N LYS A 212 1.84 6.92 -20.34
CA LYS A 212 1.75 5.56 -19.83
C LYS A 212 1.48 5.57 -18.32
N PRO A 213 0.76 4.57 -17.78
CA PRO A 213 0.43 4.52 -16.37
C PRO A 213 1.60 4.14 -15.47
N VAL A 214 2.58 3.40 -15.98
CA VAL A 214 3.74 2.87 -15.24
C VAL A 214 4.97 2.77 -16.15
N ASP A 215 6.16 2.66 -15.56
CA ASP A 215 7.39 2.21 -16.25
C ASP A 215 7.47 0.69 -16.19
N GLU A 216 7.01 0.03 -17.24
CA GLU A 216 6.96 -1.44 -17.28
C GLU A 216 8.37 -2.03 -17.23
N ASP A 217 8.63 -2.90 -16.25
CA ASP A 217 9.91 -3.53 -15.96
C ASP A 217 11.09 -2.57 -15.72
N GLY A 218 10.84 -1.25 -15.54
CA GLY A 218 11.87 -0.23 -15.43
C GLY A 218 12.54 0.13 -16.76
N ALA A 219 11.95 -0.29 -17.87
CA ALA A 219 12.58 -0.21 -19.19
C ALA A 219 12.81 1.24 -19.64
N PHE A 220 11.96 2.18 -19.23
CA PHE A 220 12.12 3.59 -19.58
C PHE A 220 13.24 4.23 -18.73
N ALA A 221 13.23 4.00 -17.41
CA ALA A 221 14.29 4.47 -16.51
C ALA A 221 15.69 3.92 -16.90
N ALA A 222 15.75 2.67 -17.41
CA ALA A 222 16.99 2.07 -17.89
C ALA A 222 17.64 2.80 -19.06
N THR A 223 16.91 3.64 -19.79
CA THR A 223 17.44 4.44 -20.90
C THR A 223 18.03 5.79 -20.44
N GLY A 224 17.72 6.20 -19.20
CA GLY A 224 18.21 7.44 -18.62
C GLY A 224 19.46 7.27 -17.77
N LYS A 225 19.94 8.40 -17.25
CA LYS A 225 21.05 8.47 -16.31
C LYS A 225 20.59 9.12 -15.01
N VAL A 226 21.00 8.54 -13.89
CA VAL A 226 20.74 9.12 -12.57
C VAL A 226 21.43 10.46 -12.46
N ASN A 227 20.69 11.49 -12.05
CA ASN A 227 21.23 12.79 -11.70
C ASN A 227 21.56 12.82 -10.20
N ASP A 228 22.84 12.70 -9.87
CA ASP A 228 23.31 12.61 -8.49
C ASP A 228 22.94 13.84 -7.64
N SER A 229 22.93 15.03 -8.25
CA SER A 229 22.56 16.26 -7.53
C SER A 229 21.08 16.28 -7.16
N ALA A 230 20.20 15.87 -8.07
CA ALA A 230 18.78 15.75 -7.82
C ALA A 230 18.49 14.64 -6.79
N LEU A 231 19.16 13.49 -6.91
CA LEU A 231 19.05 12.39 -5.95
C LEU A 231 19.48 12.83 -4.54
N ALA A 232 20.62 13.49 -4.41
CA ALA A 232 21.11 14.02 -3.14
C ALA A 232 20.12 15.00 -2.51
N LYS A 233 19.56 15.92 -3.31
CA LYS A 233 18.55 16.86 -2.86
C LYS A 233 17.26 16.17 -2.35
N MET A 234 16.82 15.11 -3.01
CA MET A 234 15.63 14.33 -2.55
C MET A 234 15.93 13.56 -1.28
N LEU A 235 17.14 13.04 -1.11
CA LEU A 235 17.54 12.33 0.10
C LEU A 235 17.84 13.28 1.29
N ASP A 236 18.06 14.55 1.06
CA ASP A 236 18.21 15.60 2.08
C ASP A 236 16.81 16.12 2.55
N HIS A 237 15.93 15.20 2.84
CA HIS A 237 14.60 15.51 3.33
C HIS A 237 14.46 15.08 4.80
N ALA A 238 13.88 15.93 5.65
CA ALA A 238 13.76 15.74 7.09
C ALA A 238 13.07 14.42 7.50
N TYR A 239 12.31 13.81 6.60
CA TYR A 239 11.72 12.49 6.83
C TYR A 239 12.78 11.42 7.11
N PHE A 240 13.90 11.47 6.41
CA PHE A 240 14.95 10.44 6.53
C PHE A 240 15.69 10.50 7.87
N ASP A 241 15.71 11.68 8.51
CA ASP A 241 16.29 11.86 9.86
C ASP A 241 15.37 11.36 11.00
N ARG A 242 14.10 11.09 10.68
CA ARG A 242 13.13 10.62 11.70
C ARG A 242 13.36 9.16 12.01
N ALA A 243 13.46 8.83 13.32
CA ALA A 243 13.45 7.45 13.78
C ALA A 243 12.06 6.78 13.59
N PRO A 244 12.00 5.44 13.36
CA PRO A 244 10.75 4.71 13.45
C PRO A 244 10.13 4.76 14.88
N PRO A 245 8.79 4.70 15.01
CA PRO A 245 7.82 4.45 13.94
C PRO A 245 7.55 5.68 13.08
N LYS A 246 7.51 5.52 11.76
CA LYS A 246 7.21 6.59 10.81
C LYS A 246 6.46 6.06 9.61
N SER A 247 5.53 6.86 9.09
CA SER A 247 4.75 6.57 7.90
C SER A 247 4.73 7.77 6.95
N LEU A 248 4.30 7.53 5.72
CA LEU A 248 4.22 8.52 4.63
C LEU A 248 2.84 8.54 4.01
N ASP A 249 2.41 9.74 3.64
CA ASP A 249 1.39 9.89 2.59
C ASP A 249 2.07 9.81 1.22
N ARG A 250 1.37 9.27 0.23
CA ARG A 250 1.83 9.21 -1.16
C ARG A 250 2.35 10.56 -1.68
N MET A 251 1.78 11.65 -1.17
CA MET A 251 2.02 13.01 -1.64
C MET A 251 3.12 13.76 -0.88
N ASP A 252 3.77 13.10 0.10
CA ASP A 252 4.82 13.75 0.89
C ASP A 252 6.10 14.06 0.10
N PHE A 253 6.30 13.36 -1.01
CA PHE A 253 7.41 13.60 -1.93
C PHE A 253 6.92 14.04 -3.29
N GLY A 254 7.33 15.23 -3.69
CA GLY A 254 7.09 15.79 -5.02
C GLY A 254 8.18 15.40 -6.03
N MET A 255 8.04 15.94 -7.23
CA MET A 255 8.95 15.70 -8.36
C MET A 255 9.82 16.94 -8.69
N GLU A 256 9.80 17.98 -7.84
CA GLU A 256 10.44 19.27 -8.12
C GLU A 256 11.95 19.13 -8.34
N ALA A 257 12.59 18.15 -7.69
CA ALA A 257 14.03 17.93 -7.83
C ALA A 257 14.44 17.40 -9.21
N VAL A 258 13.53 16.73 -9.92
CA VAL A 258 13.76 16.16 -11.25
C VAL A 258 13.17 17.02 -12.38
N GLU A 259 12.46 18.11 -12.04
CA GLU A 259 11.96 19.04 -13.04
C GLU A 259 13.12 19.66 -13.84
N GLY A 260 12.97 19.66 -15.16
CA GLY A 260 14.03 20.14 -16.08
C GLY A 260 15.03 19.07 -16.53
N LEU A 261 14.98 17.86 -15.97
CA LEU A 261 15.70 16.72 -16.52
C LEU A 261 14.98 16.19 -17.78
N SER A 262 15.70 15.40 -18.59
CA SER A 262 15.03 14.63 -19.64
C SER A 262 14.02 13.65 -19.01
N PRO A 263 12.97 13.26 -19.74
CA PRO A 263 12.01 12.28 -19.21
C PRO A 263 12.68 10.99 -18.72
N GLU A 264 13.68 10.50 -19.44
CA GLU A 264 14.44 9.29 -19.13
C GLU A 264 15.31 9.47 -17.87
N ASP A 265 16.04 10.58 -17.78
CA ASP A 265 16.89 10.86 -16.61
C ASP A 265 16.07 11.11 -15.35
N GLY A 266 14.90 11.75 -15.49
CA GLY A 266 13.96 11.91 -14.39
C GLY A 266 13.43 10.56 -13.87
N ALA A 267 13.04 9.65 -14.76
CA ALA A 267 12.60 8.31 -14.38
C ALA A 267 13.74 7.50 -13.71
N ALA A 268 14.95 7.55 -14.27
CA ALA A 268 16.13 6.89 -13.69
C ALA A 268 16.45 7.43 -12.28
N THR A 269 16.37 8.75 -12.10
CA THR A 269 16.66 9.40 -10.81
C THR A 269 15.60 9.07 -9.76
N LEU A 270 14.32 9.06 -10.12
CA LEU A 270 13.23 8.66 -9.22
C LEU A 270 13.32 7.18 -8.82
N THR A 271 13.71 6.29 -9.76
CA THR A 271 13.95 4.87 -9.46
C THR A 271 15.12 4.72 -8.49
N ALA A 272 16.22 5.42 -8.73
CA ALA A 272 17.37 5.44 -7.81
C ALA A 272 17.01 6.00 -6.43
N PHE A 273 16.12 6.98 -6.35
CA PHE A 273 15.63 7.54 -5.09
C PHE A 273 14.87 6.50 -4.27
N THR A 274 13.97 5.73 -4.88
CA THR A 274 13.29 4.61 -4.20
C THR A 274 14.30 3.59 -3.66
N ALA A 275 15.27 3.19 -4.46
CA ALA A 275 16.29 2.22 -4.04
C ALA A 275 17.18 2.75 -2.92
N ALA A 276 17.60 4.01 -3.00
CA ALA A 276 18.46 4.66 -1.99
C ALA A 276 17.72 4.83 -0.66
N SER A 277 16.44 5.23 -0.67
CA SER A 277 15.62 5.35 0.54
C SER A 277 15.45 4.01 1.25
N LEU A 278 15.24 2.92 0.49
CA LEU A 278 15.22 1.56 1.04
C LEU A 278 16.56 1.16 1.65
N ALA A 279 17.67 1.51 1.00
CA ALA A 279 19.01 1.20 1.52
C ALA A 279 19.30 1.93 2.85
N GLN A 280 18.83 3.18 3.00
CA GLN A 280 18.98 3.95 4.24
C GLN A 280 18.22 3.32 5.43
N ALA A 281 17.14 2.57 5.18
CA ALA A 281 16.38 1.90 6.23
C ALA A 281 17.23 0.95 7.08
N ARG A 282 18.32 0.43 6.53
CA ARG A 282 19.28 -0.45 7.24
C ARG A 282 19.87 0.19 8.49
N ALA A 283 19.98 1.51 8.54
CA ALA A 283 20.50 2.24 9.71
C ALA A 283 19.64 2.06 10.97
N TYR A 284 18.38 1.69 10.80
CA TYR A 284 17.46 1.46 11.91
C TYR A 284 17.36 0.00 12.36
N PHE A 285 18.03 -0.92 11.68
CA PHE A 285 18.00 -2.33 12.04
C PHE A 285 18.98 -2.62 13.17
N PRO A 286 18.59 -3.38 14.19
CA PRO A 286 19.48 -3.71 15.31
C PRO A 286 20.75 -4.46 14.86
N GLU A 287 20.64 -5.26 13.80
CA GLU A 287 21.73 -5.98 13.17
C GLU A 287 21.46 -6.22 11.67
N PRO A 288 22.47 -6.54 10.87
CA PRO A 288 22.30 -6.80 9.44
C PRO A 288 21.33 -7.96 9.17
N ALA A 289 20.43 -7.79 8.20
CA ALA A 289 19.52 -8.84 7.80
C ALA A 289 20.23 -9.95 7.02
N ALA A 290 19.92 -11.20 7.39
CA ALA A 290 20.41 -12.39 6.68
C ALA A 290 19.69 -12.62 5.36
N ASN A 291 18.41 -12.25 5.28
CA ASN A 291 17.57 -12.43 4.09
C ASN A 291 16.72 -11.19 3.81
N TRP A 292 16.53 -10.93 2.52
CA TRP A 292 15.64 -9.89 2.02
C TRP A 292 14.62 -10.49 1.07
N ILE A 293 13.34 -10.24 1.29
CA ILE A 293 12.24 -10.64 0.41
C ILE A 293 11.59 -9.38 -0.15
N VAL A 294 11.57 -9.24 -1.47
CA VAL A 294 10.97 -8.08 -2.13
C VAL A 294 9.58 -8.45 -2.65
N SER A 295 8.60 -7.59 -2.38
CA SER A 295 7.21 -7.70 -2.78
C SER A 295 6.68 -6.36 -3.34
N GLY A 296 5.41 -6.33 -3.70
CA GLY A 296 4.80 -5.16 -4.33
C GLY A 296 5.08 -5.08 -5.84
N GLY A 297 4.48 -4.09 -6.51
CA GLY A 297 4.65 -3.90 -7.96
C GLY A 297 6.10 -3.58 -8.35
N GLY A 298 6.82 -2.84 -7.50
CA GLY A 298 8.21 -2.45 -7.76
C GLY A 298 9.21 -3.60 -7.86
N ARG A 299 8.85 -4.83 -7.39
CA ARG A 299 9.70 -6.03 -7.58
C ARG A 299 9.94 -6.38 -9.04
N HIS A 300 9.12 -5.89 -9.95
CA HIS A 300 9.26 -6.12 -11.38
C HIS A 300 10.22 -5.14 -12.07
N ASN A 301 10.48 -3.99 -11.46
CA ASN A 301 11.44 -3.03 -11.98
C ASN A 301 12.86 -3.63 -11.91
N ARG A 302 13.56 -3.65 -13.04
CA ARG A 302 14.88 -4.26 -13.21
C ARG A 302 16.02 -3.25 -13.27
N THR A 303 15.71 -1.98 -13.10
CA THR A 303 16.67 -0.86 -13.18
C THR A 303 17.29 -0.54 -11.84
#